data_83c8f49d3b290f04a6d07dffa8e26943
#
_entry.id   83c8f49d3b290f04a6d07dffa8e26943
#
_cell.length_a   1.000
_cell.length_b   1.000
_cell.length_c   1.000
_cell.angle_alpha   90.00
_cell.angle_beta   90.00
_cell.angle_gamma   90.00
#
_symmetry.space_group_name_H-M   'P 1'
#
loop_
_entity.id
_entity.type
_entity.pdbx_description
1 polymer ?
#
loop_
_entity_poly.entity_id
_entity_poly.type
_entity_poly.pdbx_seq_one_letter_code
_entity_poly.pdbx_strand_id
1 'polypeptide(L)'
;MLANISDGKRVFEGMVVNVSREGLQMKDIPEKFDFYSTKYTAVISERGKNFKFHLTPRWSKTTGWHKVVGFKIISPPLEWIRFINDLEGEEVAVTPSYH
;
A
#
# COMPACT_ATOMS: atom_id res chain seq x y z
N MET A 1 5.94 6.16 3.86
CA MET A 1 6.28 4.72 3.66
C MET A 1 6.36 4.46 2.18
N LEU A 2 7.51 3.99 1.71
CA LEU A 2 7.71 3.70 0.29
C LEU A 2 7.41 2.23 0.01
N ALA A 3 6.92 1.97 -1.19
CA ALA A 3 6.64 0.61 -1.65
C ALA A 3 7.09 0.45 -3.09
N ASN A 4 7.56 -0.75 -3.39
CA ASN A 4 7.83 -1.18 -4.75
C ASN A 4 6.76 -2.18 -5.14
N ILE A 5 6.13 -1.96 -6.28
CA ILE A 5 5.12 -2.88 -6.79
C ILE A 5 5.54 -3.39 -8.17
N SER A 6 5.24 -4.65 -8.42
CA SER A 6 5.62 -5.30 -9.68
C SER A 6 4.47 -6.11 -10.24
N ASP A 7 4.30 -6.04 -11.54
CA ASP A 7 3.36 -6.89 -12.28
C ASP A 7 4.04 -8.16 -12.83
N GLY A 8 5.29 -8.38 -12.45
CA GLY A 8 6.09 -9.48 -12.96
C GLY A 8 7.02 -9.09 -14.10
N LYS A 9 6.83 -7.92 -14.69
CA LYS A 9 7.65 -7.42 -15.79
C LYS A 9 8.30 -6.08 -15.47
N ARG A 10 7.55 -5.20 -14.80
CA ARG A 10 8.01 -3.87 -14.43
C ARG A 10 7.87 -3.67 -12.94
N VAL A 11 8.72 -2.79 -12.43
CA VAL A 11 8.67 -2.39 -11.02
C VAL A 11 8.41 -0.90 -10.97
N PHE A 12 7.47 -0.51 -10.14
CA PHE A 12 7.14 0.90 -9.89
C PHE A 12 7.34 1.19 -8.43
N GLU A 13 7.77 2.40 -8.13
CA GLU A 13 7.84 2.88 -6.77
C GLU A 13 6.70 3.85 -6.51
N GLY A 14 6.09 3.74 -5.35
CA GLY A 14 5.04 4.67 -4.94
C GLY A 14 5.11 4.95 -3.46
N MET A 15 4.38 5.98 -3.05
CA MET A 15 4.28 6.39 -1.64
C MET A 15 2.99 5.88 -1.06
N VAL A 16 3.08 5.07 0.00
CA VAL A 16 1.89 4.60 0.72
C VAL A 16 1.38 5.72 1.60
N VAL A 17 0.13 6.10 1.42
CA VAL A 17 -0.48 7.23 2.14
C VAL A 17 -1.63 6.83 3.05
N ASN A 18 -2.11 5.60 2.91
CA ASN A 18 -3.18 5.10 3.74
C ASN A 18 -3.09 3.58 3.78
N VAL A 19 -3.20 3.01 4.97
CA VAL A 19 -3.08 1.57 5.16
C VAL A 19 -4.18 1.05 6.07
N SER A 20 -4.55 -0.21 5.81
CA SER A 20 -5.44 -0.97 6.68
C SER A 20 -5.01 -2.43 6.62
N ARG A 21 -5.71 -3.29 7.35
CA ARG A 21 -5.39 -4.73 7.36
C ARG A 21 -5.54 -5.36 5.98
N GLU A 22 -6.49 -4.88 5.20
CA GLU A 22 -6.87 -5.51 3.93
C GLU A 22 -6.64 -4.63 2.71
N GLY A 23 -6.08 -3.44 2.89
CA GLY A 23 -5.90 -2.56 1.76
C GLY A 23 -4.89 -1.47 2.01
N LEU A 24 -4.49 -0.82 0.93
CA LEU A 24 -3.62 0.34 1.02
C LEU A 24 -3.86 1.26 -0.17
N GLN A 25 -3.50 2.50 0.02
CA GLN A 25 -3.58 3.51 -1.01
C GLN A 25 -2.20 4.07 -1.24
N MET A 26 -1.81 4.18 -2.50
CA MET A 26 -0.51 4.71 -2.88
C MET A 26 -0.68 5.89 -3.81
N LYS A 27 0.17 6.89 -3.63
CA LYS A 27 0.26 8.03 -4.55
C LYS A 27 1.60 8.00 -5.27
N ASP A 28 1.79 8.93 -6.17
CA ASP A 28 3.02 9.08 -6.96
C ASP A 28 3.33 7.86 -7.82
N ILE A 29 2.29 7.12 -8.19
CA ILE A 29 2.41 6.03 -9.14
C ILE A 29 2.58 6.64 -10.53
N PRO A 30 3.55 6.20 -11.33
CA PRO A 30 3.73 6.71 -12.67
C PRO A 30 2.47 6.58 -13.52
N GLU A 31 2.22 7.55 -14.37
CA GLU A 31 1.06 7.53 -15.27
C GLU A 31 1.04 6.27 -16.14
N LYS A 32 2.20 5.74 -16.46
CA LYS A 32 2.34 4.53 -17.27
C LYS A 32 1.82 3.27 -16.59
N PHE A 33 1.60 3.33 -15.28
CA PHE A 33 1.03 2.19 -14.57
C PHE A 33 -0.35 1.90 -15.15
N ASP A 34 -0.58 0.67 -15.52
CA ASP A 34 -1.84 0.23 -16.08
C ASP A 34 -2.42 -0.88 -15.19
N PHE A 35 -3.67 -1.20 -15.44
CA PHE A 35 -4.40 -2.20 -14.66
C PHE A 35 -4.58 -3.51 -15.42
N TYR A 36 -3.70 -3.83 -16.35
CA TYR A 36 -3.80 -5.06 -17.10
C TYR A 36 -3.58 -6.29 -16.24
N SER A 37 -2.77 -6.18 -15.21
CA SER A 37 -2.64 -7.26 -14.25
C SER A 37 -3.69 -7.14 -13.17
N THR A 38 -4.23 -8.29 -12.77
CA THR A 38 -5.14 -8.35 -11.63
C THR A 38 -4.39 -8.63 -10.33
N LYS A 39 -3.10 -8.91 -10.42
CA LYS A 39 -2.28 -9.27 -9.28
C LYS A 39 -0.92 -8.62 -9.40
N TYR A 40 -0.56 -7.90 -8.35
CA TYR A 40 0.75 -7.26 -8.23
C TYR A 40 1.42 -7.75 -6.97
N THR A 41 2.75 -7.77 -6.98
CA THR A 41 3.53 -8.05 -5.77
C THR A 41 4.04 -6.73 -5.23
N ALA A 42 3.84 -6.51 -3.94
CA ALA A 42 4.32 -5.31 -3.26
C ALA A 42 5.38 -5.68 -2.24
N VAL A 43 6.39 -4.84 -2.14
CA VAL A 43 7.38 -4.90 -1.07
C VAL A 43 7.39 -3.55 -0.39
N ILE A 44 7.08 -3.53 0.89
CA ILE A 44 7.04 -2.32 1.71
C ILE A 44 8.08 -2.45 2.80
N SER A 45 8.92 -1.42 2.95
CA SER A 45 9.93 -1.37 3.99
C SER A 45 9.58 -0.26 4.96
N GLU A 46 9.49 -0.58 6.23
CA GLU A 46 9.17 0.37 7.28
C GLU A 46 9.75 -0.07 8.61
N ARG A 47 10.41 0.84 9.31
CA ARG A 47 10.96 0.61 10.64
C ARG A 47 11.84 -0.64 10.73
N GLY A 48 12.64 -0.87 9.69
CA GLY A 48 13.53 -2.02 9.64
C GLY A 48 12.85 -3.33 9.31
N LYS A 49 11.58 -3.32 8.98
CA LYS A 49 10.83 -4.51 8.59
C LYS A 49 10.50 -4.45 7.11
N ASN A 50 10.47 -5.61 6.47
CA ASN A 50 10.06 -5.74 5.08
C ASN A 50 8.82 -6.60 5.01
N PHE A 51 7.81 -6.08 4.29
CA PHE A 51 6.57 -6.81 4.08
C PHE A 51 6.41 -7.09 2.60
N LYS A 52 6.13 -8.34 2.25
CA LYS A 52 5.89 -8.75 0.88
C LYS A 52 4.52 -9.41 0.81
N PHE A 53 3.67 -8.91 -0.08
CA PHE A 53 2.35 -9.49 -0.28
C PHE A 53 1.83 -9.14 -1.67
N HIS A 54 0.68 -9.72 -2.00
CA HIS A 54 0.05 -9.50 -3.30
C HIS A 54 -1.08 -8.49 -3.17
N LEU A 55 -1.26 -7.71 -4.23
CA LEU A 55 -2.26 -6.66 -4.29
C LEU A 55 -3.13 -6.83 -5.53
N THR A 56 -4.38 -6.41 -5.42
CA THR A 56 -5.27 -6.23 -6.56
C THR A 56 -5.71 -4.78 -6.63
N PRO A 57 -5.54 -4.10 -7.77
CA PRO A 57 -6.02 -2.73 -7.91
C PRO A 57 -7.54 -2.68 -7.84
N ARG A 58 -8.08 -1.70 -7.14
CA ARG A 58 -9.53 -1.51 -7.00
C ARG A 58 -10.01 -0.24 -7.68
N TRP A 59 -9.24 0.81 -7.62
CA TRP A 59 -9.58 2.07 -8.25
C TRP A 59 -8.31 2.88 -8.49
N SER A 60 -8.40 3.84 -9.39
CA SER A 60 -7.32 4.79 -9.61
C SER A 60 -7.88 6.16 -9.94
N LYS A 61 -7.07 7.16 -9.68
CA LYS A 61 -7.37 8.55 -10.02
C LYS A 61 -6.09 9.20 -10.52
N THR A 62 -6.16 9.86 -11.66
CA THR A 62 -5.02 10.58 -12.20
C THR A 62 -5.01 12.00 -11.64
N THR A 63 -3.86 12.43 -11.13
CA THR A 63 -3.64 13.78 -10.64
C THR A 63 -2.37 14.31 -11.27
N GLY A 64 -2.50 15.16 -12.29
CA GLY A 64 -1.34 15.66 -13.03
C GLY A 64 -0.61 14.53 -13.74
N TRP A 65 0.65 14.34 -13.41
CA TRP A 65 1.52 13.35 -14.04
C TRP A 65 1.51 11.99 -13.37
N HIS A 66 0.84 11.87 -12.23
CA HIS A 66 0.88 10.68 -11.41
C HIS A 66 -0.53 10.18 -11.12
N LYS A 67 -0.59 8.96 -10.63
CA LYS A 67 -1.85 8.33 -10.22
C LYS A 67 -1.86 8.07 -8.73
N VAL A 68 -3.05 8.14 -8.16
CA VAL A 68 -3.34 7.58 -6.84
C VAL A 68 -4.11 6.29 -7.08
N VAL A 69 -3.68 5.22 -6.46
CA VAL A 69 -4.26 3.90 -6.68
C VAL A 69 -4.62 3.27 -5.34
N GLY A 70 -5.84 2.77 -5.27
CA GLY A 70 -6.28 1.99 -4.12
C GLY A 70 -6.18 0.50 -4.43
N PHE A 71 -5.56 -0.25 -3.52
CA PHE A 71 -5.34 -1.69 -3.68
C PHE A 71 -6.00 -2.45 -2.55
N LYS A 72 -6.45 -3.67 -2.88
CA LYS A 72 -6.81 -4.66 -1.88
C LYS A 72 -5.63 -5.60 -1.70
N ILE A 73 -5.29 -5.92 -0.45
CA ILE A 73 -4.26 -6.90 -0.13
C ILE A 73 -4.89 -8.28 -0.18
N ILE A 74 -4.26 -9.16 -0.95
CA ILE A 74 -4.72 -10.55 -1.07
C ILE A 74 -4.02 -11.36 0.02
N SER A 75 -4.80 -12.00 0.90
CA SER A 75 -4.28 -12.82 1.98
C SER A 75 -3.20 -12.08 2.80
N PRO A 76 -3.58 -11.05 3.54
CA PRO A 76 -2.60 -10.27 4.30
C PRO A 76 -1.77 -11.16 5.22
N PRO A 77 -0.43 -11.02 5.21
CA PRO A 77 0.39 -11.81 6.14
C PRO A 77 0.17 -11.36 7.58
N LEU A 78 0.38 -12.29 8.50
CA LEU A 78 0.16 -12.01 9.92
C LEU A 78 1.04 -10.86 10.42
N GLU A 79 2.28 -10.78 9.94
CA GLU A 79 3.18 -9.69 10.30
C GLU A 79 2.61 -8.33 9.91
N TRP A 80 1.97 -8.25 8.76
CA TRP A 80 1.33 -7.03 8.29
C TRP A 80 0.17 -6.63 9.20
N ILE A 81 -0.67 -7.60 9.55
CA ILE A 81 -1.80 -7.35 10.44
C ILE A 81 -1.32 -6.84 11.78
N ARG A 82 -0.27 -7.45 12.34
CA ARG A 82 0.33 -7.00 13.59
C ARG A 82 0.90 -5.60 13.49
N PHE A 83 1.58 -5.31 12.39
CA PHE A 83 2.13 -3.99 12.14
C PHE A 83 1.01 -2.93 12.11
N ILE A 84 -0.08 -3.22 11.41
CA ILE A 84 -1.21 -2.28 11.33
C ILE A 84 -1.86 -2.10 12.71
N ASN A 85 -2.02 -3.17 13.47
CA ASN A 85 -2.54 -3.05 14.83
C ASN A 85 -1.65 -2.18 15.71
N ASP A 86 -0.34 -2.31 15.58
CA ASP A 86 0.60 -1.48 16.32
C ASP A 86 0.50 0.00 15.91
N LEU A 87 0.35 0.28 14.62
CA LEU A 87 0.14 1.63 14.14
C LEU A 87 -1.16 2.23 14.69
N GLU A 88 -2.23 1.47 14.68
CA GLU A 88 -3.50 1.92 15.22
C GLU A 88 -3.40 2.20 16.72
N GLY A 89 -2.69 1.34 17.43
CA GLY A 89 -2.44 1.54 18.86
C GLY A 89 -1.65 2.81 19.15
N GLU A 90 -0.60 3.07 18.38
CA GLU A 90 0.17 4.29 18.50
C GLU A 90 -0.68 5.51 18.20
N GLU A 91 -1.50 5.45 17.17
CA GLU A 91 -2.37 6.53 16.78
C GLU A 91 -3.39 6.85 17.86
N VAL A 92 -3.99 5.84 18.44
CA VAL A 92 -4.93 6.02 19.55
C VAL A 92 -4.22 6.62 20.76
N ALA A 93 -3.01 6.20 21.06
CA ALA A 93 -2.26 6.71 22.18
C ALA A 93 -1.87 8.19 22.00
N VAL A 94 -1.61 8.61 20.77
CA VAL A 94 -1.21 9.97 20.46
C VAL A 94 -2.39 10.91 20.33
N THR A 95 -3.50 10.42 19.81
CA THR A 95 -4.68 11.24 19.56
C THR A 95 -5.94 10.61 20.14
N PRO A 96 -6.03 10.49 21.47
CA PRO A 96 -7.12 9.77 22.08
C PRO A 96 -8.50 10.41 21.88
N SER A 97 -8.54 11.66 21.56
CA SER A 97 -9.81 12.37 21.31
C SER A 97 -10.28 12.26 19.87
N TYR A 98 -9.65 11.41 19.11
CA TYR A 98 -9.83 11.38 17.73
C TYR A 98 -11.05 10.61 17.31
N HIS A 99 -12.02 10.74 17.50
CA HIS A 99 -13.25 10.21 17.06
C HIS A 99 -14.33 10.50 18.08
#